data_067ca3e83a1fad2a5c01dfec0b70acf6
#
_entry.id   067ca3e83a1fad2a5c01dfec0b70acf6
#
_cell.length_a   1.000
_cell.length_b   1.000
_cell.length_c   1.000
_cell.angle_alpha   90.00
_cell.angle_beta   90.00
_cell.angle_gamma   90.00
#
_symmetry.space_group_name_H-M   'P 1'
#
loop_
_entity.id
_entity.type
_entity.pdbx_description
1 polymer ?
#
loop_
_entity_poly.entity_id
_entity_poly.type
_entity_poly.pdbx_seq_one_letter_code
_entity_poly.pdbx_strand_id
1 'polypeptide(L)'
;MIDAEDKPTSERAEKRLFIKTYGCQMNVYDSERMADVLRPLGYAPTDTPEDADFVILNTCHIREKAAEKVYSELGKLRMLKDEKASDGRGAMTIAVAGCVAQAEGEEIMRRQPAVDLVVGPQAYHQLPELLTRTARARGERIGADFAPNAKFDALTTEKIGARGVKGPTAFLTVQEGCDKFCTFCVVPYTRGAEWSRPAADILSEARELAARGVREVTLLGQNVNAYDGAGPDGAVWTLARLAYGLAEIEGLDRIRYTTSHPNDMGDDLIAAHAELDALMPYLHLPVQSGSDHLLRLMNRKHGRQKYFDLIDRIRAARPDMALSGDFIVGFPGETDRDFEDTLDLVRRVNYASAFSFIYSPRPGTPAATMAAQVEPHVASERLQALQALLFEQQVVFNQSQAGKVLPVLFERKGRHGLQAIGRSPYLQSVHVEDADHLMGRIVPVRIERGQQNSLTGALVDAPEHDALKQRAPAARATGRQA
;
A
#
# COMPACT_ATOMS: atom_id res chain seq x y z
N MET A 1 51.55 -38.34 8.92
CA MET A 1 50.58 -37.52 9.64
C MET A 1 50.99 -36.08 9.35
N ILE A 2 50.29 -35.45 8.45
CA ILE A 2 50.44 -34.01 8.16
C ILE A 2 49.04 -33.43 8.41
N ASP A 3 48.97 -32.66 9.48
CA ASP A 3 47.71 -31.96 9.91
C ASP A 3 47.36 -30.96 8.83
N ALA A 4 46.21 -31.16 8.21
CA ALA A 4 45.57 -30.13 7.37
C ALA A 4 44.91 -29.13 8.28
N GLU A 5 45.54 -27.99 8.54
CA GLU A 5 44.94 -26.83 9.17
C GLU A 5 43.77 -26.34 8.32
N ASP A 6 42.57 -26.48 8.91
CA ASP A 6 41.33 -25.92 8.39
C ASP A 6 41.45 -24.39 8.43
N LYS A 7 41.69 -23.74 7.25
CA LYS A 7 41.68 -22.29 7.14
C LYS A 7 40.27 -21.80 7.40
N PRO A 8 40.06 -20.84 8.30
CA PRO A 8 38.74 -20.28 8.52
C PRO A 8 38.24 -19.65 7.21
N THR A 9 37.04 -20.04 6.80
CA THR A 9 36.27 -19.41 5.72
C THR A 9 36.26 -17.91 5.91
N SER A 10 36.87 -17.17 4.98
CA SER A 10 36.87 -15.70 4.97
C SER A 10 35.43 -15.22 5.16
N GLU A 11 35.16 -14.46 6.22
CA GLU A 11 33.93 -13.69 6.41
C GLU A 11 33.70 -12.90 5.10
N ARG A 12 32.71 -13.29 4.33
CA ARG A 12 32.28 -12.49 3.20
C ARG A 12 31.85 -11.13 3.74
N ALA A 13 32.54 -10.07 3.39
CA ALA A 13 32.13 -8.71 3.75
C ALA A 13 30.66 -8.52 3.43
N GLU A 14 29.90 -8.03 4.40
CA GLU A 14 28.47 -7.76 4.27
C GLU A 14 28.23 -6.73 3.18
N LYS A 15 27.43 -7.08 2.17
CA LYS A 15 27.09 -6.18 1.07
C LYS A 15 25.98 -5.22 1.48
N ARG A 16 26.05 -3.99 1.05
CA ARG A 16 25.09 -2.93 1.37
C ARG A 16 24.03 -2.78 0.29
N LEU A 17 22.74 -2.79 0.69
CA LEU A 17 21.57 -2.64 -0.17
C LEU A 17 20.83 -1.34 0.15
N PHE A 18 20.74 -0.43 -0.81
CA PHE A 18 19.88 0.74 -0.72
C PHE A 18 18.65 0.58 -1.60
N ILE A 19 17.44 0.72 -1.03
CA ILE A 19 16.18 0.70 -1.79
C ILE A 19 15.46 2.01 -1.62
N LYS A 20 15.29 2.74 -2.72
CA LYS A 20 14.46 3.96 -2.74
C LYS A 20 13.12 3.65 -3.39
N THR A 21 12.07 3.77 -2.59
CA THR A 21 10.71 3.44 -3.00
C THR A 21 9.93 4.69 -3.36
N TYR A 22 9.34 4.68 -4.56
CA TYR A 22 8.42 5.70 -5.03
C TYR A 22 7.04 5.06 -5.23
N GLY A 23 5.97 5.76 -4.86
CA GLY A 23 4.61 5.39 -5.25
C GLY A 23 3.70 4.95 -4.12
N CYS A 24 3.06 3.80 -4.25
CA CYS A 24 1.99 3.32 -3.38
C CYS A 24 2.47 2.28 -2.34
N GLN A 25 1.56 1.85 -1.49
CA GLN A 25 1.81 0.83 -0.45
C GLN A 25 2.28 -0.51 -1.03
N MET A 26 1.77 -0.90 -2.22
CA MET A 26 2.27 -2.09 -2.93
C MET A 26 3.76 -2.00 -3.24
N ASN A 27 4.26 -0.82 -3.64
CA ASN A 27 5.70 -0.64 -3.87
C ASN A 27 6.50 -0.74 -2.57
N VAL A 28 5.93 -0.32 -1.43
CA VAL A 28 6.58 -0.50 -0.12
C VAL A 28 6.70 -1.99 0.21
N TYR A 29 5.61 -2.73 0.07
CA TYR A 29 5.63 -4.19 0.22
C TYR A 29 6.65 -4.86 -0.73
N ASP A 30 6.61 -4.52 -2.02
CA ASP A 30 7.55 -5.07 -3.01
C ASP A 30 9.01 -4.78 -2.62
N SER A 31 9.32 -3.57 -2.10
CA SER A 31 10.67 -3.22 -1.62
C SER A 31 11.10 -4.05 -0.42
N GLU A 32 10.22 -4.27 0.54
CA GLU A 32 10.50 -5.14 1.68
C GLU A 32 10.79 -6.58 1.21
N ARG A 33 9.99 -7.10 0.29
CA ARG A 33 10.18 -8.45 -0.27
C ARG A 33 11.46 -8.56 -1.12
N MET A 34 11.84 -7.51 -1.89
CA MET A 34 13.13 -7.46 -2.57
C MET A 34 14.30 -7.54 -1.59
N ALA A 35 14.24 -6.82 -0.47
CA ALA A 35 15.25 -6.90 0.57
C ALA A 35 15.31 -8.32 1.20
N ASP A 36 14.15 -8.96 1.40
CA ASP A 36 14.09 -10.32 1.96
C ASP A 36 14.74 -11.36 1.04
N VAL A 37 14.49 -11.32 -0.28
CA VAL A 37 15.11 -12.27 -1.24
C VAL A 37 16.62 -12.04 -1.42
N LEU A 38 17.12 -10.84 -1.11
CA LEU A 38 18.53 -10.50 -1.21
C LEU A 38 19.32 -10.79 0.07
N ARG A 39 18.65 -10.92 1.21
CA ARG A 39 19.29 -11.20 2.51
C ARG A 39 20.11 -12.51 2.51
N PRO A 40 19.64 -13.64 1.95
CA PRO A 40 20.44 -14.88 1.89
C PRO A 40 21.73 -14.74 1.05
N LEU A 41 21.82 -13.71 0.18
CA LEU A 41 23.01 -13.38 -0.59
C LEU A 41 24.00 -12.48 0.15
N GLY A 42 23.73 -12.17 1.43
CA GLY A 42 24.57 -11.34 2.28
C GLY A 42 24.34 -9.83 2.11
N TYR A 43 23.19 -9.40 1.54
CA TYR A 43 22.83 -8.01 1.46
C TYR A 43 22.13 -7.52 2.72
N ALA A 44 22.66 -6.46 3.35
CA ALA A 44 22.06 -5.77 4.47
C ALA A 44 21.58 -4.36 4.05
N PRO A 45 20.43 -3.90 4.56
CA PRO A 45 19.92 -2.56 4.23
C PRO A 45 20.87 -1.46 4.70
N THR A 46 20.99 -0.38 3.90
CA THR A 46 21.63 0.89 4.26
C THR A 46 20.69 2.06 3.98
N ASP A 47 20.88 3.16 4.72
CA ASP A 47 20.05 4.36 4.58
C ASP A 47 20.59 5.34 3.52
N THR A 48 21.81 5.14 3.04
CA THR A 48 22.49 6.02 2.10
C THR A 48 22.93 5.28 0.83
N PRO A 49 22.76 5.87 -0.36
CA PRO A 49 23.19 5.26 -1.62
C PRO A 49 24.71 5.26 -1.78
N GLU A 50 25.44 6.16 -1.08
CA GLU A 50 26.91 6.29 -1.13
C GLU A 50 27.61 5.02 -0.63
N ASP A 51 27.02 4.36 0.36
CA ASP A 51 27.55 3.14 0.97
C ASP A 51 27.10 1.87 0.25
N ALA A 52 26.16 1.99 -0.69
CA ALA A 52 25.50 0.83 -1.27
C ALA A 52 26.38 0.13 -2.32
N ASP A 53 26.37 -1.21 -2.29
CA ASP A 53 26.90 -2.07 -3.37
C ASP A 53 25.81 -2.40 -4.39
N PHE A 54 24.54 -2.37 -3.93
CA PHE A 54 23.37 -2.53 -4.77
C PHE A 54 22.31 -1.47 -4.46
N VAL A 55 21.89 -0.73 -5.47
CA VAL A 55 20.85 0.29 -5.39
C VAL A 55 19.64 -0.15 -6.20
N ILE A 56 18.47 -0.12 -5.60
CA ILE A 56 17.19 -0.40 -6.28
C ILE A 56 16.30 0.85 -6.22
N LEU A 57 15.91 1.37 -7.38
CA LEU A 57 14.83 2.37 -7.48
C LEU A 57 13.52 1.64 -7.78
N ASN A 58 12.69 1.43 -6.75
CA ASN A 58 11.37 0.83 -6.93
C ASN A 58 10.35 1.91 -7.28
N THR A 59 9.73 1.80 -8.45
CA THR A 59 9.05 2.89 -9.14
C THR A 59 7.58 2.60 -9.40
N CYS A 60 6.77 3.66 -9.38
CA CYS A 60 5.34 3.60 -9.64
C CYS A 60 4.99 4.37 -10.92
N HIS A 61 4.10 3.81 -11.73
CA HIS A 61 3.63 4.44 -12.97
C HIS A 61 2.34 5.26 -12.79
N ILE A 62 1.78 5.26 -11.57
CA ILE A 62 0.50 5.97 -11.29
C ILE A 62 0.68 7.50 -11.23
N ARG A 63 1.87 7.99 -10.87
CA ARG A 63 2.15 9.43 -10.73
C ARG A 63 3.05 9.92 -11.86
N GLU A 64 2.58 10.91 -12.63
CA GLU A 64 3.29 11.48 -13.78
C GLU A 64 4.73 11.90 -13.47
N LYS A 65 4.92 12.66 -12.40
CA LYS A 65 6.25 13.11 -11.96
C LYS A 65 7.15 11.99 -11.40
N ALA A 66 6.64 10.74 -11.30
CA ALA A 66 7.45 9.65 -10.78
C ALA A 66 8.52 9.22 -11.78
N ALA A 67 8.19 9.11 -13.07
CA ALA A 67 9.14 8.77 -14.12
C ALA A 67 10.26 9.82 -14.24
N GLU A 68 9.90 11.13 -14.30
CA GLU A 68 10.90 12.21 -14.35
C GLU A 68 11.86 12.20 -13.15
N LYS A 69 11.31 11.97 -11.93
CA LYS A 69 12.11 11.84 -10.71
C LYS A 69 13.07 10.64 -10.78
N VAL A 70 12.62 9.53 -11.37
CA VAL A 70 13.47 8.35 -11.56
C VAL A 70 14.69 8.70 -12.43
N TYR A 71 14.48 9.33 -13.59
CA TYR A 71 15.57 9.71 -14.47
C TYR A 71 16.52 10.73 -13.85
N SER A 72 16.00 11.69 -13.09
CA SER A 72 16.84 12.64 -12.33
C SER A 72 17.69 11.94 -11.28
N GLU A 73 17.11 10.95 -10.58
CA GLU A 73 17.85 10.18 -9.56
C GLU A 73 18.90 9.26 -10.19
N LEU A 74 18.58 8.62 -11.32
CA LEU A 74 19.54 7.80 -12.07
C LEU A 74 20.75 8.60 -12.53
N GLY A 75 20.57 9.88 -12.86
CA GLY A 75 21.68 10.78 -13.17
C GLY A 75 22.66 10.95 -11.99
N LYS A 76 22.12 11.11 -10.76
CA LYS A 76 22.95 11.20 -9.54
C LYS A 76 23.62 9.87 -9.21
N LEU A 77 22.89 8.77 -9.30
CA LEU A 77 23.42 7.44 -9.03
C LEU A 77 24.53 7.05 -10.02
N ARG A 78 24.45 7.49 -11.26
CA ARG A 78 25.54 7.32 -12.23
C ARG A 78 26.83 7.99 -11.74
N MET A 79 26.75 9.24 -11.28
CA MET A 79 27.89 9.96 -10.73
C MET A 79 28.51 9.23 -9.53
N LEU A 80 27.66 8.78 -8.59
CA LEU A 80 28.11 8.00 -7.42
C LEU A 80 28.76 6.66 -7.82
N LYS A 81 28.21 5.98 -8.83
CA LYS A 81 28.78 4.73 -9.36
C LYS A 81 30.16 4.93 -9.96
N ASP A 82 30.32 6.00 -10.77
CA ASP A 82 31.58 6.35 -11.41
C ASP A 82 32.64 6.79 -10.36
N GLU A 83 32.21 7.59 -9.36
CA GLU A 83 33.09 8.00 -8.25
C GLU A 83 33.54 6.80 -7.40
N LYS A 84 32.61 5.91 -7.01
CA LYS A 84 32.91 4.70 -6.22
C LYS A 84 33.91 3.80 -6.94
N ALA A 85 33.80 3.68 -8.26
CA ALA A 85 34.73 2.91 -9.10
C ALA A 85 36.11 3.58 -9.17
N SER A 86 36.16 4.91 -9.32
CA SER A 86 37.43 5.67 -9.40
C SER A 86 38.21 5.66 -8.09
N ASP A 87 37.50 5.71 -6.95
CA ASP A 87 38.06 5.68 -5.58
C ASP A 87 38.49 4.28 -5.13
N GLY A 88 38.26 3.24 -5.92
CA GLY A 88 38.57 1.87 -5.56
C GLY A 88 37.65 1.29 -4.43
N ARG A 89 36.52 1.95 -4.14
CA ARG A 89 35.54 1.50 -3.11
C ARG A 89 34.65 0.33 -3.58
N GLY A 90 34.94 -0.26 -4.75
CA GLY A 90 34.22 -1.38 -5.33
C GLY A 90 33.20 -0.98 -6.40
N ALA A 91 32.43 -1.95 -6.87
CA ALA A 91 31.41 -1.75 -7.91
C ALA A 91 30.04 -1.51 -7.28
N MET A 92 29.26 -0.59 -7.86
CA MET A 92 27.85 -0.37 -7.53
C MET A 92 26.98 -0.94 -8.65
N THR A 93 25.99 -1.76 -8.31
CA THR A 93 24.94 -2.22 -9.23
C THR A 93 23.71 -1.35 -9.07
N ILE A 94 23.09 -0.93 -10.18
CA ILE A 94 21.87 -0.11 -10.18
C ILE A 94 20.76 -0.88 -10.85
N ALA A 95 19.63 -1.07 -10.14
CA ALA A 95 18.41 -1.64 -10.67
C ALA A 95 17.26 -0.62 -10.66
N VAL A 96 16.42 -0.66 -11.70
CA VAL A 96 15.11 -0.01 -11.70
C VAL A 96 14.06 -1.11 -11.60
N ALA A 97 13.17 -1.00 -10.61
CA ALA A 97 12.13 -1.99 -10.34
C ALA A 97 10.72 -1.36 -10.35
N GLY A 98 9.68 -2.20 -10.36
CA GLY A 98 8.28 -1.79 -10.23
C GLY A 98 7.59 -1.47 -11.55
N CYS A 99 6.47 -0.71 -11.48
CA CYS A 99 5.56 -0.51 -12.62
C CYS A 99 6.18 0.30 -13.78
N VAL A 100 7.09 1.26 -13.50
CA VAL A 100 7.81 1.98 -14.58
C VAL A 100 8.80 1.03 -15.27
N ALA A 101 9.49 0.18 -14.51
CA ALA A 101 10.37 -0.83 -15.07
C ALA A 101 9.61 -1.78 -16.02
N GLN A 102 8.40 -2.18 -15.64
CA GLN A 102 7.54 -3.02 -16.50
C GLN A 102 7.07 -2.29 -17.75
N ALA A 103 6.72 -1.01 -17.64
CA ALA A 103 6.17 -0.24 -18.76
C ALA A 103 7.23 0.23 -19.76
N GLU A 104 8.42 0.61 -19.30
CA GLU A 104 9.45 1.22 -20.13
C GLU A 104 10.62 0.28 -20.48
N GLY A 105 10.86 -0.77 -19.66
CA GLY A 105 11.78 -1.86 -19.98
C GLY A 105 13.13 -1.40 -20.57
N GLU A 106 13.37 -1.79 -21.82
CA GLU A 106 14.60 -1.49 -22.58
C GLU A 106 14.87 0.01 -22.75
N GLU A 107 13.83 0.83 -22.80
CA GLU A 107 13.95 2.28 -22.95
C GLU A 107 14.73 2.91 -21.78
N ILE A 108 14.52 2.40 -20.54
CA ILE A 108 15.27 2.84 -19.37
C ILE A 108 16.77 2.64 -19.58
N MET A 109 17.17 1.44 -20.04
CA MET A 109 18.59 1.11 -20.25
C MET A 109 19.19 1.90 -21.42
N ARG A 110 18.40 2.16 -22.46
CA ARG A 110 18.82 2.96 -23.60
C ARG A 110 19.08 4.42 -23.20
N ARG A 111 18.21 5.00 -22.35
CA ARG A 111 18.34 6.39 -21.87
C ARG A 111 19.33 6.54 -20.75
N GLN A 112 19.54 5.50 -19.94
CA GLN A 112 20.44 5.48 -18.79
C GLN A 112 21.33 4.22 -18.79
N PRO A 113 22.44 4.23 -19.53
CA PRO A 113 23.34 3.06 -19.64
C PRO A 113 23.98 2.62 -18.32
N ALA A 114 23.93 3.47 -17.27
CA ALA A 114 24.43 3.14 -15.94
C ALA A 114 23.52 2.14 -15.20
N VAL A 115 22.28 1.92 -15.68
CA VAL A 115 21.36 0.92 -15.14
C VAL A 115 21.83 -0.47 -15.56
N ASP A 116 22.01 -1.35 -14.59
CA ASP A 116 22.48 -2.72 -14.80
C ASP A 116 21.32 -3.71 -14.93
N LEU A 117 20.19 -3.45 -14.24
CA LEU A 117 19.01 -4.33 -14.18
C LEU A 117 17.71 -3.55 -14.29
N VAL A 118 16.71 -4.12 -14.97
CA VAL A 118 15.33 -3.63 -15.01
C VAL A 118 14.41 -4.80 -14.63
N VAL A 119 13.57 -4.62 -13.59
CA VAL A 119 12.82 -5.72 -12.98
C VAL A 119 11.35 -5.32 -12.79
N GLY A 120 10.45 -6.00 -13.49
CA GLY A 120 9.01 -5.83 -13.33
C GLY A 120 8.51 -6.27 -11.94
N PRO A 121 7.29 -5.83 -11.55
CA PRO A 121 6.75 -6.12 -10.22
C PRO A 121 6.46 -7.62 -9.99
N GLN A 122 6.35 -8.41 -11.05
CA GLN A 122 6.14 -9.85 -10.96
C GLN A 122 7.44 -10.65 -10.94
N ALA A 123 8.58 -10.05 -11.31
CA ALA A 123 9.85 -10.73 -11.50
C ALA A 123 10.89 -10.49 -10.40
N TYR A 124 10.59 -9.73 -9.35
CA TYR A 124 11.61 -9.39 -8.34
C TYR A 124 12.10 -10.59 -7.50
N HIS A 125 11.36 -11.69 -7.48
CA HIS A 125 11.83 -12.95 -6.90
C HIS A 125 13.03 -13.53 -7.66
N GLN A 126 13.23 -13.14 -8.92
CA GLN A 126 14.37 -13.53 -9.76
C GLN A 126 15.62 -12.66 -9.54
N LEU A 127 15.56 -11.62 -8.70
CA LEU A 127 16.71 -10.73 -8.42
C LEU A 127 18.02 -11.49 -8.10
N PRO A 128 18.02 -12.56 -7.28
CA PRO A 128 19.22 -13.35 -7.01
C PRO A 128 19.85 -13.92 -8.29
N GLU A 129 19.03 -14.45 -9.19
CA GLU A 129 19.48 -15.03 -10.44
C GLU A 129 19.95 -13.97 -11.43
N LEU A 130 19.18 -12.88 -11.59
CA LEU A 130 19.51 -11.74 -12.45
C LEU A 130 20.85 -11.10 -12.04
N LEU A 131 21.09 -10.92 -10.74
CA LEU A 131 22.38 -10.42 -10.23
C LEU A 131 23.53 -11.36 -10.58
N THR A 132 23.32 -12.66 -10.46
CA THR A 132 24.36 -13.65 -10.81
C THR A 132 24.68 -13.64 -12.30
N ARG A 133 23.66 -13.52 -13.14
CA ARG A 133 23.81 -13.41 -14.60
C ARG A 133 24.53 -12.13 -15.00
N THR A 134 24.17 -10.99 -14.43
CA THR A 134 24.81 -9.70 -14.69
C THR A 134 26.29 -9.69 -14.31
N ALA A 135 26.66 -10.38 -13.22
CA ALA A 135 28.03 -10.51 -12.78
C ALA A 135 28.89 -11.41 -13.70
N ARG A 136 28.29 -12.40 -14.39
CA ARG A 136 29.01 -13.37 -15.24
C ARG A 136 29.14 -12.95 -16.71
N ALA A 137 28.12 -12.29 -17.23
CA ALA A 137 28.10 -11.80 -18.63
C ALA A 137 27.14 -10.63 -18.72
N ARG A 138 27.37 -9.66 -19.62
CA ARG A 138 26.44 -8.56 -19.92
C ARG A 138 25.17 -9.07 -20.67
N GLY A 139 24.61 -10.20 -20.21
CA GLY A 139 23.44 -10.88 -20.78
C GLY A 139 22.10 -10.28 -20.36
N GLU A 140 21.07 -11.12 -20.20
CA GLU A 140 19.71 -10.72 -19.86
C GLU A 140 19.68 -9.82 -18.63
N ARG A 141 19.28 -8.57 -18.84
CA ARG A 141 19.21 -7.50 -17.83
C ARG A 141 17.77 -7.14 -17.49
N ILE A 142 16.80 -7.78 -18.12
CA ILE A 142 15.37 -7.47 -17.99
C ILE A 142 14.64 -8.68 -17.47
N GLY A 143 13.99 -8.54 -16.31
CA GLY A 143 13.02 -9.47 -15.77
C GLY A 143 11.63 -8.85 -15.87
N ALA A 144 10.84 -9.28 -16.86
CA ALA A 144 9.49 -8.76 -17.12
C ALA A 144 8.45 -9.88 -17.20
N ASP A 145 8.57 -10.89 -16.33
CA ASP A 145 7.65 -12.03 -16.30
C ASP A 145 6.31 -11.67 -15.65
N PHE A 146 5.22 -12.27 -16.15
CA PHE A 146 3.84 -12.02 -15.70
C PHE A 146 3.22 -13.20 -14.93
N ALA A 147 4.02 -14.09 -14.35
CA ALA A 147 3.51 -15.24 -13.60
C ALA A 147 3.40 -14.91 -12.10
N PRO A 148 2.25 -14.36 -11.59
CA PRO A 148 2.12 -13.95 -10.20
C PRO A 148 2.28 -15.08 -9.19
N ASN A 149 1.81 -16.28 -9.51
CA ASN A 149 1.95 -17.49 -8.70
C ASN A 149 3.42 -17.85 -8.48
N ALA A 150 4.25 -17.84 -9.52
CA ALA A 150 5.68 -18.15 -9.42
C ALA A 150 6.42 -17.23 -8.44
N LYS A 151 6.02 -15.95 -8.40
CA LYS A 151 6.54 -14.96 -7.46
C LYS A 151 6.26 -15.36 -6.00
N PHE A 152 5.00 -15.64 -5.66
CA PHE A 152 4.64 -15.97 -4.28
C PHE A 152 5.15 -17.35 -3.85
N ASP A 153 5.18 -18.33 -4.72
CA ASP A 153 5.81 -19.63 -4.47
C ASP A 153 7.31 -19.51 -4.16
N ALA A 154 7.98 -18.52 -4.76
CA ALA A 154 9.39 -18.24 -4.48
C ALA A 154 9.63 -17.45 -3.19
N LEU A 155 8.60 -16.75 -2.66
CA LEU A 155 8.69 -15.88 -1.49
C LEU A 155 8.26 -16.56 -0.17
N THR A 156 8.16 -17.88 -0.13
CA THR A 156 7.84 -18.59 1.10
C THR A 156 8.97 -18.49 2.13
N THR A 157 8.63 -18.54 3.41
CA THR A 157 9.60 -18.49 4.52
C THR A 157 10.65 -19.59 4.41
N GLU A 158 10.30 -20.76 3.88
CA GLU A 158 11.23 -21.89 3.66
C GLU A 158 12.34 -21.52 2.67
N LYS A 159 12.04 -20.69 1.66
CA LYS A 159 12.99 -20.34 0.58
C LYS A 159 13.83 -19.09 0.87
N ILE A 160 13.26 -18.09 1.52
CA ILE A 160 13.92 -16.79 1.72
C ILE A 160 14.16 -16.44 3.18
N GLY A 161 13.79 -17.32 4.09
CA GLY A 161 13.81 -17.05 5.52
C GLY A 161 12.66 -16.12 5.96
N ALA A 162 12.59 -15.91 7.24
CA ALA A 162 11.52 -15.15 7.83
C ALA A 162 11.55 -13.67 7.40
N ARG A 163 10.37 -13.12 7.13
CA ARG A 163 10.18 -11.71 6.73
C ARG A 163 10.75 -10.73 7.76
N GLY A 164 11.42 -9.68 7.32
CA GLY A 164 11.82 -8.58 8.19
C GLY A 164 10.59 -7.81 8.69
N VAL A 165 10.50 -7.57 10.00
CA VAL A 165 9.42 -6.77 10.61
C VAL A 165 10.00 -5.46 11.14
N LYS A 166 9.40 -4.34 10.72
CA LYS A 166 9.78 -2.99 11.15
C LYS A 166 8.60 -2.32 11.87
N GLY A 167 8.39 -2.67 13.14
CA GLY A 167 7.32 -2.07 13.94
C GLY A 167 6.03 -2.90 14.00
N PRO A 168 4.95 -2.34 14.57
CA PRO A 168 3.73 -3.07 14.90
C PRO A 168 2.73 -3.20 13.76
N THR A 169 3.04 -2.66 12.59
CA THR A 169 2.17 -2.70 11.41
C THR A 169 2.89 -3.35 10.23
N ALA A 170 2.16 -4.08 9.40
CA ALA A 170 2.70 -4.68 8.18
C ALA A 170 1.71 -4.62 7.01
N PHE A 171 2.24 -4.54 5.81
CA PHE A 171 1.47 -4.76 4.58
C PHE A 171 1.45 -6.24 4.24
N LEU A 172 0.32 -6.73 3.77
CA LEU A 172 0.12 -8.12 3.39
C LEU A 172 -0.60 -8.18 2.04
N THR A 173 0.11 -8.50 0.98
CA THR A 173 -0.48 -8.62 -0.34
C THR A 173 -1.33 -9.87 -0.43
N VAL A 174 -2.60 -9.70 -0.77
CA VAL A 174 -3.58 -10.78 -0.91
C VAL A 174 -4.03 -10.98 -2.35
N GLN A 175 -3.94 -9.92 -3.18
CA GLN A 175 -4.39 -9.92 -4.56
C GLN A 175 -3.45 -9.08 -5.43
N GLU A 176 -3.20 -9.49 -6.67
CA GLU A 176 -2.47 -8.72 -7.66
C GLU A 176 -3.18 -8.71 -9.01
N GLY A 177 -2.88 -7.68 -9.82
CA GLY A 177 -3.56 -7.45 -11.10
C GLY A 177 -4.95 -6.87 -10.95
N CYS A 178 -5.61 -6.56 -12.07
CA CYS A 178 -6.99 -6.05 -12.06
C CYS A 178 -7.64 -6.20 -13.44
N ASP A 179 -8.84 -6.77 -13.48
CA ASP A 179 -9.61 -7.01 -14.70
C ASP A 179 -10.73 -5.97 -14.92
N LYS A 180 -10.71 -4.84 -14.21
CA LYS A 180 -11.74 -3.79 -14.38
C LYS A 180 -11.56 -2.98 -15.67
N PHE A 181 -10.34 -2.89 -16.20
CA PHE A 181 -10.01 -2.16 -17.43
C PHE A 181 -10.59 -0.74 -17.47
N CYS A 182 -10.47 -0.01 -16.36
CA CYS A 182 -10.80 1.41 -16.35
C CYS A 182 -9.95 2.14 -17.41
N THR A 183 -10.55 3.02 -18.21
CA THR A 183 -9.92 3.57 -19.41
C THR A 183 -8.67 4.43 -19.15
N PHE A 184 -8.48 4.91 -17.93
CA PHE A 184 -7.31 5.69 -17.49
C PHE A 184 -6.22 4.85 -16.84
N CYS A 185 -6.46 3.56 -16.59
CA CYS A 185 -5.62 2.77 -15.69
C CYS A 185 -4.65 1.86 -16.43
N VAL A 186 -3.38 1.90 -16.00
CA VAL A 186 -2.30 1.07 -16.57
C VAL A 186 -2.11 -0.27 -15.83
N VAL A 187 -2.83 -0.52 -14.73
CA VAL A 187 -2.63 -1.71 -13.89
C VAL A 187 -2.75 -3.02 -14.67
N PRO A 188 -3.78 -3.24 -15.51
CA PRO A 188 -3.87 -4.48 -16.30
C PRO A 188 -2.64 -4.74 -17.18
N TYR A 189 -1.99 -3.68 -17.64
CA TYR A 189 -0.82 -3.74 -18.54
C TYR A 189 0.51 -3.86 -17.79
N THR A 190 0.56 -3.49 -16.50
CA THR A 190 1.81 -3.48 -15.72
C THR A 190 1.86 -4.56 -14.64
N ARG A 191 0.72 -5.00 -14.13
CA ARG A 191 0.62 -6.05 -13.11
C ARG A 191 -0.16 -7.28 -13.56
N GLY A 192 -0.75 -7.24 -14.76
CA GLY A 192 -1.44 -8.37 -15.38
C GLY A 192 -2.87 -8.57 -14.90
N ALA A 193 -3.42 -9.75 -15.23
CA ALA A 193 -4.75 -10.18 -14.84
C ALA A 193 -4.89 -10.32 -13.31
N GLU A 194 -6.13 -10.25 -12.85
CA GLU A 194 -6.47 -10.41 -11.43
C GLU A 194 -6.13 -11.83 -10.96
N TRP A 195 -5.38 -11.91 -9.86
CA TRP A 195 -5.01 -13.15 -9.22
C TRP A 195 -5.02 -13.00 -7.71
N SER A 196 -5.72 -13.90 -7.03
CA SER A 196 -5.85 -13.94 -5.58
C SER A 196 -4.97 -15.04 -4.97
N ARG A 197 -4.19 -14.71 -3.95
CA ARG A 197 -3.36 -15.67 -3.23
C ARG A 197 -4.22 -16.68 -2.48
N PRO A 198 -3.78 -17.94 -2.33
CA PRO A 198 -4.43 -18.92 -1.46
C PRO A 198 -4.55 -18.39 -0.02
N ALA A 199 -5.73 -18.55 0.58
CA ALA A 199 -5.99 -18.07 1.95
C ALA A 199 -5.05 -18.72 2.98
N ALA A 200 -4.69 -19.98 2.80
CA ALA A 200 -3.77 -20.69 3.69
C ALA A 200 -2.40 -19.98 3.79
N ASP A 201 -1.85 -19.51 2.68
CA ASP A 201 -0.55 -18.84 2.61
C ASP A 201 -0.62 -17.45 3.28
N ILE A 202 -1.73 -16.73 3.06
CA ILE A 202 -1.98 -15.44 3.70
C ILE A 202 -2.09 -15.59 5.22
N LEU A 203 -2.86 -16.58 5.69
CA LEU A 203 -3.02 -16.85 7.10
C LEU A 203 -1.71 -17.29 7.76
N SER A 204 -0.89 -18.07 7.04
CA SER A 204 0.43 -18.48 7.52
C SER A 204 1.37 -17.27 7.69
N GLU A 205 1.46 -16.41 6.66
CA GLU A 205 2.27 -15.18 6.72
C GLU A 205 1.77 -14.23 7.83
N ALA A 206 0.45 -14.10 8.00
CA ALA A 206 -0.14 -13.27 9.06
C ALA A 206 0.20 -13.78 10.47
N ARG A 207 0.20 -15.11 10.70
CA ARG A 207 0.61 -15.71 11.98
C ARG A 207 2.09 -15.46 12.28
N GLU A 208 2.96 -15.56 11.28
CA GLU A 208 4.38 -15.24 11.44
C GLU A 208 4.60 -13.76 11.79
N LEU A 209 3.87 -12.86 11.16
CA LEU A 209 3.91 -11.42 11.46
C LEU A 209 3.43 -11.15 12.89
N ALA A 210 2.31 -11.73 13.30
CA ALA A 210 1.77 -11.60 14.65
C ALA A 210 2.74 -12.14 15.72
N ALA A 211 3.35 -13.31 15.49
CA ALA A 211 4.34 -13.90 16.37
C ALA A 211 5.60 -13.02 16.56
N ARG A 212 5.84 -12.08 15.63
CA ARG A 212 6.93 -11.08 15.69
C ARG A 212 6.50 -9.71 16.20
N GLY A 213 5.28 -9.59 16.72
CA GLY A 213 4.77 -8.38 17.34
C GLY A 213 4.02 -7.44 16.41
N VAL A 214 3.69 -7.85 15.18
CA VAL A 214 2.75 -7.11 14.33
C VAL A 214 1.36 -7.19 14.92
N ARG A 215 0.74 -6.05 15.14
CA ARG A 215 -0.60 -5.89 15.73
C ARG A 215 -1.66 -5.50 14.70
N GLU A 216 -1.24 -4.90 13.59
CA GLU A 216 -2.11 -4.45 12.51
C GLU A 216 -1.57 -4.89 11.15
N VAL A 217 -2.42 -5.51 10.32
CA VAL A 217 -2.12 -5.77 8.92
C VAL A 217 -3.01 -4.93 8.02
N THR A 218 -2.41 -4.42 6.93
CA THR A 218 -3.17 -3.82 5.83
C THR A 218 -3.10 -4.74 4.62
N LEU A 219 -4.24 -5.29 4.22
CA LEU A 219 -4.36 -6.14 3.05
C LEU A 219 -4.25 -5.30 1.79
N LEU A 220 -3.36 -5.71 0.90
CA LEU A 220 -3.03 -4.99 -0.33
C LEU A 220 -3.42 -5.77 -1.58
N GLY A 221 -3.82 -5.03 -2.60
CA GLY A 221 -4.07 -5.49 -3.96
C GLY A 221 -4.38 -4.30 -4.86
N GLN A 222 -4.71 -4.55 -6.11
CA GLN A 222 -5.18 -3.54 -7.04
C GLN A 222 -6.71 -3.42 -7.05
N ASN A 223 -7.39 -4.46 -6.55
CA ASN A 223 -8.85 -4.52 -6.36
C ASN A 223 -9.14 -5.50 -5.21
N VAL A 224 -8.76 -5.12 -3.98
CA VAL A 224 -8.70 -6.04 -2.82
C VAL A 224 -10.05 -6.67 -2.51
N ASN A 225 -11.14 -5.93 -2.66
CA ASN A 225 -12.49 -6.44 -2.33
C ASN A 225 -13.06 -7.40 -3.38
N ALA A 226 -12.34 -7.66 -4.50
CA ALA A 226 -12.62 -8.75 -5.41
C ALA A 226 -11.83 -10.03 -5.10
N TYR A 227 -11.15 -10.10 -3.96
CA TYR A 227 -10.41 -11.30 -3.55
C TYR A 227 -11.31 -12.55 -3.58
N ASP A 228 -10.82 -13.60 -4.26
CA ASP A 228 -11.47 -14.88 -4.50
C ASP A 228 -10.50 -16.07 -4.39
N GLY A 229 -9.62 -16.04 -3.40
CA GLY A 229 -8.55 -17.02 -3.22
C GLY A 229 -9.04 -18.42 -2.81
N ALA A 230 -8.26 -19.45 -3.14
CA ALA A 230 -8.52 -20.80 -2.69
C ALA A 230 -8.41 -20.90 -1.16
N GLY A 231 -9.46 -21.39 -0.51
CA GLY A 231 -9.50 -21.63 0.92
C GLY A 231 -8.89 -22.97 1.31
N PRO A 232 -8.46 -23.13 2.58
CA PRO A 232 -7.90 -24.39 3.08
C PRO A 232 -8.91 -25.54 3.12
N ASP A 233 -10.19 -25.23 3.00
CA ASP A 233 -11.32 -26.16 2.94
C ASP A 233 -11.72 -26.56 1.52
N GLY A 234 -10.96 -26.11 0.51
CA GLY A 234 -11.23 -26.34 -0.91
C GLY A 234 -12.30 -25.43 -1.53
N ALA A 235 -12.95 -24.56 -0.75
CA ALA A 235 -13.87 -23.55 -1.26
C ALA A 235 -13.13 -22.28 -1.69
N VAL A 236 -13.76 -21.45 -2.52
CA VAL A 236 -13.29 -20.08 -2.79
C VAL A 236 -13.65 -19.20 -1.60
N TRP A 237 -12.66 -18.49 -1.07
CA TRP A 237 -12.83 -17.54 0.01
C TRP A 237 -12.94 -16.12 -0.53
N THR A 238 -13.95 -15.40 -0.10
CA THR A 238 -14.07 -13.95 -0.31
C THR A 238 -13.18 -13.16 0.66
N LEU A 239 -13.00 -11.87 0.42
CA LEU A 239 -12.28 -11.00 1.36
C LEU A 239 -12.92 -11.02 2.75
N ALA A 240 -14.24 -11.07 2.84
CA ALA A 240 -14.95 -11.19 4.11
C ALA A 240 -14.51 -12.46 4.87
N ARG A 241 -14.54 -13.59 4.21
CA ARG A 241 -14.14 -14.87 4.82
C ARG A 241 -12.67 -14.87 5.23
N LEU A 242 -11.79 -14.26 4.43
CA LEU A 242 -10.38 -14.07 4.78
C LEU A 242 -10.24 -13.19 6.04
N ALA A 243 -11.04 -12.11 6.15
CA ALA A 243 -11.02 -11.23 7.32
C ALA A 243 -11.44 -11.95 8.60
N TYR A 244 -12.45 -12.84 8.56
CA TYR A 244 -12.81 -13.69 9.68
C TYR A 244 -11.64 -14.60 10.09
N GLY A 245 -11.00 -15.28 9.14
CA GLY A 245 -9.85 -16.14 9.43
C GLY A 245 -8.65 -15.37 9.99
N LEU A 246 -8.40 -14.15 9.56
CA LEU A 246 -7.35 -13.29 10.09
C LEU A 246 -7.68 -12.79 11.51
N ALA A 247 -8.95 -12.51 11.80
CA ALA A 247 -9.40 -12.05 13.12
C ALA A 247 -9.24 -13.12 14.23
N GLU A 248 -9.11 -14.40 13.85
CA GLU A 248 -8.83 -15.51 14.79
C GLU A 248 -7.35 -15.62 15.18
N ILE A 249 -6.45 -14.87 14.52
CA ILE A 249 -5.02 -14.95 14.80
C ILE A 249 -4.70 -14.20 16.10
N GLU A 250 -4.18 -14.92 17.09
CA GLU A 250 -3.76 -14.32 18.36
C GLU A 250 -2.65 -13.29 18.14
N GLY A 251 -2.80 -12.11 18.74
CA GLY A 251 -1.85 -11.00 18.62
C GLY A 251 -2.08 -10.09 17.42
N LEU A 252 -2.96 -10.47 16.48
CA LEU A 252 -3.38 -9.61 15.38
C LEU A 252 -4.69 -8.90 15.78
N ASP A 253 -4.60 -7.62 16.16
CA ASP A 253 -5.72 -6.87 16.71
C ASP A 253 -6.49 -6.06 15.66
N ARG A 254 -5.84 -5.73 14.54
CA ARG A 254 -6.42 -4.86 13.53
C ARG A 254 -6.15 -5.35 12.13
N ILE A 255 -7.21 -5.32 11.35
CA ILE A 255 -7.22 -5.64 9.92
C ILE A 255 -7.70 -4.40 9.17
N ARG A 256 -6.95 -4.01 8.14
CA ARG A 256 -7.34 -2.99 7.16
C ARG A 256 -7.19 -3.56 5.76
N TYR A 257 -7.85 -2.95 4.82
CA TYR A 257 -7.61 -3.19 3.40
C TYR A 257 -7.72 -1.88 2.62
N THR A 258 -7.11 -1.83 1.45
CA THR A 258 -7.12 -0.62 0.61
C THR A 258 -7.19 -0.99 -0.86
N THR A 259 -7.61 -0.04 -1.69
CA THR A 259 -7.80 -0.19 -3.13
C THR A 259 -8.98 -1.11 -3.46
N SER A 260 -10.18 -0.61 -3.19
CA SER A 260 -11.44 -1.29 -3.45
C SER A 260 -12.16 -0.74 -4.67
N HIS A 261 -13.05 -1.53 -5.26
CA HIS A 261 -13.94 -1.11 -6.33
C HIS A 261 -15.41 -1.20 -5.86
N PRO A 262 -16.26 -0.17 -6.10
CA PRO A 262 -17.63 -0.16 -5.63
C PRO A 262 -18.47 -1.37 -6.05
N ASN A 263 -18.21 -1.95 -7.23
CA ASN A 263 -18.96 -3.11 -7.71
C ASN A 263 -18.66 -4.41 -6.97
N ASP A 264 -17.52 -4.49 -6.29
CA ASP A 264 -17.06 -5.70 -5.62
C ASP A 264 -17.26 -5.62 -4.10
N MET A 265 -18.02 -4.62 -3.63
CA MET A 265 -18.41 -4.50 -2.22
C MET A 265 -19.65 -5.37 -1.95
N GLY A 266 -19.42 -6.64 -1.64
CA GLY A 266 -20.44 -7.63 -1.37
C GLY A 266 -21.14 -7.45 -0.02
N ASP A 267 -22.31 -8.07 0.12
CA ASP A 267 -23.10 -8.06 1.36
C ASP A 267 -22.36 -8.72 2.53
N ASP A 268 -21.60 -9.78 2.23
CA ASP A 268 -20.76 -10.49 3.19
C ASP A 268 -19.65 -9.59 3.77
N LEU A 269 -19.05 -8.74 2.93
CA LEU A 269 -18.00 -7.81 3.37
C LEU A 269 -18.62 -6.66 4.19
N ILE A 270 -19.81 -6.19 3.82
CA ILE A 270 -20.56 -5.20 4.61
C ILE A 270 -20.92 -5.79 5.99
N ALA A 271 -21.38 -7.05 6.04
CA ALA A 271 -21.67 -7.75 7.28
C ALA A 271 -20.40 -7.93 8.15
N ALA A 272 -19.27 -8.30 7.53
CA ALA A 272 -17.98 -8.42 8.23
C ALA A 272 -17.57 -7.10 8.91
N HIS A 273 -17.84 -5.96 8.29
CA HIS A 273 -17.59 -4.65 8.92
C HIS A 273 -18.48 -4.39 10.13
N ALA A 274 -19.70 -4.93 10.16
CA ALA A 274 -20.58 -4.82 11.30
C ALA A 274 -20.22 -5.77 12.46
N GLU A 275 -19.67 -6.95 12.14
CA GLU A 275 -19.49 -8.05 13.07
C GLU A 275 -18.07 -8.17 13.64
N LEU A 276 -17.04 -7.75 12.87
CA LEU A 276 -15.64 -7.89 13.25
C LEU A 276 -15.08 -6.60 13.84
N ASP A 277 -14.84 -6.56 15.13
CA ASP A 277 -14.14 -5.43 15.79
C ASP A 277 -12.72 -5.22 15.27
N ALA A 278 -12.04 -6.31 14.89
CA ALA A 278 -10.71 -6.27 14.32
C ALA A 278 -10.67 -5.60 12.93
N LEU A 279 -11.77 -5.61 12.18
CA LEU A 279 -11.86 -4.93 10.89
C LEU A 279 -12.14 -3.44 11.10
N MET A 280 -11.11 -2.63 10.86
CA MET A 280 -11.15 -1.21 11.22
C MET A 280 -12.23 -0.43 10.45
N PRO A 281 -12.87 0.56 11.11
CA PRO A 281 -13.94 1.36 10.53
C PRO A 281 -13.40 2.46 9.60
N TYR A 282 -12.59 2.07 8.65
CA TYR A 282 -12.04 2.92 7.60
C TYR A 282 -12.09 2.19 6.27
N LEU A 283 -12.82 2.73 5.32
CA LEU A 283 -13.00 2.14 4.00
C LEU A 283 -12.56 3.08 2.90
N HIS A 284 -11.53 2.68 2.14
CA HIS A 284 -11.11 3.36 0.93
C HIS A 284 -11.85 2.77 -0.27
N LEU A 285 -12.80 3.54 -0.84
CA LEU A 285 -13.70 3.11 -1.91
C LEU A 285 -13.74 4.13 -3.06
N PRO A 286 -12.73 4.14 -3.94
CA PRO A 286 -12.60 5.09 -5.03
C PRO A 286 -13.77 5.07 -6.01
N VAL A 287 -14.50 6.18 -6.13
CA VAL A 287 -15.57 6.37 -7.11
C VAL A 287 -15.06 6.96 -8.42
N GLN A 288 -14.05 7.82 -8.35
CA GLN A 288 -13.35 8.56 -9.40
C GLN A 288 -14.09 9.80 -9.91
N SER A 289 -15.41 9.78 -10.07
CA SER A 289 -16.26 10.90 -10.49
C SER A 289 -17.67 10.76 -9.93
N GLY A 290 -18.38 11.86 -9.76
CA GLY A 290 -19.80 11.91 -9.39
C GLY A 290 -20.74 11.94 -10.59
N SER A 291 -20.24 11.96 -11.81
CA SER A 291 -21.02 12.01 -13.03
C SER A 291 -21.20 10.64 -13.67
N ASP A 292 -22.44 10.24 -13.94
CA ASP A 292 -22.75 9.00 -14.68
C ASP A 292 -22.16 9.01 -16.09
N HIS A 293 -22.05 10.18 -16.72
CA HIS A 293 -21.42 10.34 -18.02
C HIS A 293 -19.94 9.96 -17.96
N LEU A 294 -19.19 10.56 -17.02
CA LEU A 294 -17.76 10.27 -16.85
C LEU A 294 -17.51 8.85 -16.36
N LEU A 295 -18.32 8.32 -15.45
CA LEU A 295 -18.19 6.94 -14.99
C LEU A 295 -18.31 5.94 -16.15
N ARG A 296 -19.19 6.20 -17.12
CA ARG A 296 -19.26 5.39 -18.37
C ARG A 296 -18.01 5.53 -19.22
N LEU A 297 -17.53 6.77 -19.44
CA LEU A 297 -16.28 7.01 -20.20
C LEU A 297 -15.07 6.38 -19.53
N MET A 298 -15.03 6.37 -18.21
CA MET A 298 -13.99 5.72 -17.38
C MET A 298 -14.14 4.19 -17.31
N ASN A 299 -15.20 3.60 -17.89
CA ASN A 299 -15.51 2.17 -17.81
C ASN A 299 -15.73 1.64 -16.38
N ARG A 300 -16.31 2.46 -15.48
CA ARG A 300 -16.46 2.10 -14.05
C ARG A 300 -17.55 1.07 -13.76
N LYS A 301 -18.45 0.79 -14.70
CA LYS A 301 -19.52 -0.23 -14.57
C LYS A 301 -20.50 -0.02 -13.41
N HIS A 302 -20.51 1.15 -12.79
CA HIS A 302 -21.51 1.58 -11.82
C HIS A 302 -21.92 3.03 -12.11
N GLY A 303 -23.11 3.40 -11.71
CA GLY A 303 -23.60 4.76 -11.74
C GLY A 303 -23.57 5.40 -10.35
N ARG A 304 -23.84 6.70 -10.33
CA ARG A 304 -23.88 7.54 -9.14
C ARG A 304 -24.87 7.03 -8.10
N GLN A 305 -26.12 6.69 -8.51
CA GLN A 305 -27.14 6.22 -7.59
C GLN A 305 -26.74 4.91 -6.91
N LYS A 306 -26.20 3.95 -7.67
CA LYS A 306 -25.69 2.69 -7.10
C LYS A 306 -24.60 2.94 -6.04
N TYR A 307 -23.77 3.95 -6.25
CA TYR A 307 -22.74 4.32 -5.27
C TYR A 307 -23.38 4.89 -3.99
N PHE A 308 -24.38 5.76 -4.10
CA PHE A 308 -25.10 6.27 -2.93
C PHE A 308 -25.79 5.16 -2.13
N ASP A 309 -26.52 4.28 -2.82
CA ASP A 309 -27.19 3.14 -2.19
C ASP A 309 -26.19 2.24 -1.44
N LEU A 310 -25.01 2.04 -2.02
CA LEU A 310 -23.95 1.29 -1.38
C LEU A 310 -23.43 1.98 -0.11
N ILE A 311 -23.16 3.30 -0.17
CA ILE A 311 -22.73 4.07 0.99
C ILE A 311 -23.77 4.04 2.11
N ASP A 312 -25.06 4.17 1.77
CA ASP A 312 -26.16 4.12 2.75
C ASP A 312 -26.20 2.74 3.43
N ARG A 313 -26.02 1.65 2.70
CA ARG A 313 -25.95 0.28 3.27
C ARG A 313 -24.72 0.10 4.18
N ILE A 314 -23.56 0.59 3.78
CA ILE A 314 -22.33 0.53 4.59
C ILE A 314 -22.53 1.29 5.90
N ARG A 315 -23.10 2.49 5.85
CA ARG A 315 -23.38 3.30 7.06
C ARG A 315 -24.45 2.70 7.95
N ALA A 316 -25.45 2.04 7.37
CA ALA A 316 -26.46 1.31 8.15
C ALA A 316 -25.84 0.14 8.93
N ALA A 317 -24.88 -0.58 8.32
CA ALA A 317 -24.17 -1.70 8.94
C ALA A 317 -23.10 -1.22 9.95
N ARG A 318 -22.37 -0.15 9.63
CA ARG A 318 -21.31 0.42 10.47
C ARG A 318 -21.43 1.95 10.50
N PRO A 319 -22.21 2.54 11.43
CA PRO A 319 -22.49 3.99 11.46
C PRO A 319 -21.27 4.89 11.65
N ASP A 320 -20.20 4.40 12.26
CA ASP A 320 -18.94 5.11 12.48
C ASP A 320 -17.94 4.95 11.33
N MET A 321 -18.34 4.36 10.19
CA MET A 321 -17.46 4.14 9.05
C MET A 321 -16.89 5.45 8.49
N ALA A 322 -15.58 5.59 8.56
CA ALA A 322 -14.82 6.66 7.91
C ALA A 322 -14.56 6.31 6.45
N LEU A 323 -15.16 7.06 5.54
CA LEU A 323 -15.04 6.84 4.10
C LEU A 323 -13.87 7.61 3.53
N SER A 324 -13.14 6.96 2.63
CA SER A 324 -12.09 7.58 1.82
C SER A 324 -12.30 7.24 0.35
N GLY A 325 -11.82 8.09 -0.56
CA GLY A 325 -11.97 7.89 -1.99
C GLY A 325 -10.93 8.60 -2.82
N ASP A 326 -10.94 8.28 -4.11
CA ASP A 326 -10.14 8.97 -5.12
C ASP A 326 -11.04 9.65 -6.14
N PHE A 327 -10.58 10.80 -6.64
CA PHE A 327 -11.26 11.60 -7.65
C PHE A 327 -10.29 12.02 -8.74
N ILE A 328 -10.76 11.99 -9.99
CA ILE A 328 -10.06 12.48 -11.16
C ILE A 328 -10.88 13.62 -11.76
N VAL A 329 -10.28 14.81 -11.86
CA VAL A 329 -10.83 15.96 -12.58
C VAL A 329 -10.09 16.19 -13.89
N GLY A 330 -10.70 16.90 -14.83
CA GLY A 330 -10.10 17.14 -16.14
C GLY A 330 -10.01 15.89 -16.99
N PHE A 331 -10.84 14.88 -16.73
CA PHE A 331 -10.91 13.69 -17.57
C PHE A 331 -11.46 14.05 -18.97
N PRO A 332 -10.97 13.43 -20.06
CA PRO A 332 -11.46 13.75 -21.42
C PRO A 332 -12.98 13.68 -21.53
N GLY A 333 -13.58 14.77 -22.00
CA GLY A 333 -15.03 14.93 -22.12
C GLY A 333 -15.73 15.46 -20.86
N GLU A 334 -15.01 15.80 -19.78
CA GLU A 334 -15.59 16.37 -18.57
C GLU A 334 -16.15 17.79 -18.85
N THR A 335 -17.46 17.96 -18.66
CA THR A 335 -18.15 19.25 -18.71
C THR A 335 -18.25 19.90 -17.33
N ASP A 336 -18.67 21.18 -17.25
CA ASP A 336 -18.91 21.85 -15.95
C ASP A 336 -20.01 21.14 -15.16
N ARG A 337 -21.04 20.63 -15.84
CA ARG A 337 -22.10 19.84 -15.20
C ARG A 337 -21.56 18.55 -14.58
N ASP A 338 -20.67 17.85 -15.26
CA ASP A 338 -20.03 16.63 -14.72
C ASP A 338 -19.20 16.93 -13.47
N PHE A 339 -18.53 18.09 -13.48
CA PHE A 339 -17.77 18.53 -12.33
C PHE A 339 -18.69 18.91 -11.15
N GLU A 340 -19.80 19.64 -11.39
CA GLU A 340 -20.79 19.94 -10.34
C GLU A 340 -21.43 18.67 -9.77
N ASP A 341 -21.72 17.69 -10.61
CA ASP A 341 -22.19 16.36 -10.14
C ASP A 341 -21.16 15.68 -9.22
N THR A 342 -19.86 15.88 -9.48
CA THR A 342 -18.79 15.36 -8.62
C THR A 342 -18.74 16.10 -7.28
N LEU A 343 -18.85 17.41 -7.27
CA LEU A 343 -18.93 18.21 -6.04
C LEU A 343 -20.17 17.85 -5.19
N ASP A 344 -21.32 17.64 -5.85
CA ASP A 344 -22.54 17.24 -5.15
C ASP A 344 -22.41 15.84 -4.52
N LEU A 345 -21.81 14.88 -5.23
CA LEU A 345 -21.50 13.57 -4.66
C LEU A 345 -20.60 13.69 -3.43
N VAL A 346 -19.55 14.50 -3.50
CA VAL A 346 -18.63 14.73 -2.37
C VAL A 346 -19.38 15.33 -1.17
N ARG A 347 -20.24 16.33 -1.38
CA ARG A 347 -21.04 16.93 -0.32
C ARG A 347 -21.96 15.90 0.36
N ARG A 348 -22.63 15.07 -0.44
CA ARG A 348 -23.56 14.06 0.06
C ARG A 348 -22.86 12.91 0.79
N VAL A 349 -21.73 12.41 0.25
CA VAL A 349 -21.00 11.30 0.87
C VAL A 349 -20.25 11.74 2.11
N ASN A 350 -19.75 12.96 2.20
CA ASN A 350 -19.03 13.52 3.34
C ASN A 350 -17.84 12.63 3.76
N TYR A 351 -16.73 12.77 3.05
CA TYR A 351 -15.54 11.93 3.21
C TYR A 351 -14.71 12.33 4.44
N ALA A 352 -14.19 11.33 5.15
CA ALA A 352 -13.24 11.53 6.23
C ALA A 352 -11.84 11.92 5.70
N SER A 353 -11.50 11.43 4.52
CA SER A 353 -10.31 11.82 3.75
C SER A 353 -10.52 11.44 2.29
N ALA A 354 -9.88 12.13 1.35
CA ALA A 354 -9.89 11.72 -0.04
C ALA A 354 -8.66 12.24 -0.78
N PHE A 355 -8.35 11.60 -1.89
CA PHE A 355 -7.30 12.03 -2.81
C PHE A 355 -7.93 12.52 -4.10
N SER A 356 -7.35 13.56 -4.68
CA SER A 356 -7.83 14.14 -5.94
C SER A 356 -6.67 14.47 -6.85
N PHE A 357 -6.87 14.21 -8.13
CA PHE A 357 -5.84 14.31 -9.16
C PHE A 357 -6.41 14.96 -10.42
N ILE A 358 -5.58 15.73 -11.13
CA ILE A 358 -5.86 16.03 -12.53
C ILE A 358 -5.61 14.76 -13.34
N TYR A 359 -6.48 14.48 -14.30
CA TYR A 359 -6.23 13.42 -15.26
C TYR A 359 -4.88 13.62 -15.94
N SER A 360 -4.10 12.56 -16.02
CA SER A 360 -2.81 12.54 -16.70
C SER A 360 -2.80 11.38 -17.69
N PRO A 361 -2.62 11.65 -19.00
CA PRO A 361 -2.59 10.61 -20.03
C PRO A 361 -1.50 9.56 -19.73
N ARG A 362 -1.84 8.29 -19.85
CA ARG A 362 -0.88 7.19 -19.70
C ARG A 362 -0.72 6.47 -21.03
N PRO A 363 0.48 6.35 -21.56
CA PRO A 363 0.71 5.61 -22.80
C PRO A 363 0.07 4.22 -22.75
N GLY A 364 -0.61 3.82 -23.82
CA GLY A 364 -1.28 2.52 -23.93
C GLY A 364 -2.66 2.44 -23.29
N THR A 365 -3.13 3.48 -22.58
CA THR A 365 -4.50 3.50 -22.05
C THR A 365 -5.50 4.12 -23.04
N PRO A 366 -6.77 3.63 -23.09
CA PRO A 366 -7.77 4.18 -23.98
C PRO A 366 -8.02 5.69 -23.80
N ALA A 367 -8.02 6.18 -22.56
CA ALA A 367 -8.26 7.58 -22.26
C ALA A 367 -7.16 8.53 -22.81
N ALA A 368 -5.94 8.03 -22.99
CA ALA A 368 -4.84 8.82 -23.54
C ALA A 368 -5.07 9.31 -24.98
N THR A 369 -5.92 8.59 -25.73
CA THR A 369 -6.24 8.90 -27.14
C THR A 369 -7.63 9.50 -27.35
N MET A 370 -8.39 9.75 -26.28
CA MET A 370 -9.70 10.44 -26.35
C MET A 370 -9.54 11.88 -26.82
N ALA A 371 -10.42 12.33 -27.72
CA ALA A 371 -10.28 13.63 -28.39
C ALA A 371 -10.59 14.84 -27.50
N ALA A 372 -11.58 14.75 -26.63
CA ALA A 372 -12.09 15.90 -25.87
C ALA A 372 -11.26 16.17 -24.60
N GLN A 373 -9.97 16.47 -24.73
CA GLN A 373 -9.10 16.82 -23.60
C GLN A 373 -9.56 18.14 -22.97
N VAL A 374 -9.52 18.20 -21.64
CA VAL A 374 -9.85 19.40 -20.87
C VAL A 374 -8.64 20.34 -20.82
N GLU A 375 -8.86 21.63 -20.99
CA GLU A 375 -7.80 22.63 -20.92
C GLU A 375 -7.11 22.61 -19.54
N PRO A 376 -5.76 22.69 -19.48
CA PRO A 376 -5.02 22.55 -18.20
C PRO A 376 -5.44 23.55 -17.13
N HIS A 377 -5.79 24.78 -17.49
CA HIS A 377 -6.24 25.80 -16.53
C HIS A 377 -7.58 25.41 -15.91
N VAL A 378 -8.55 24.93 -16.71
CA VAL A 378 -9.86 24.45 -16.24
C VAL A 378 -9.70 23.27 -15.30
N ALA A 379 -8.87 22.30 -15.66
CA ALA A 379 -8.57 21.14 -14.80
C ALA A 379 -7.94 21.57 -13.47
N SER A 380 -7.06 22.58 -13.49
CA SER A 380 -6.43 23.12 -12.27
C SER A 380 -7.45 23.83 -11.37
N GLU A 381 -8.34 24.63 -11.92
CA GLU A 381 -9.41 25.31 -11.18
C GLU A 381 -10.36 24.29 -10.54
N ARG A 382 -10.79 23.27 -11.30
CA ARG A 382 -11.62 22.18 -10.78
C ARG A 382 -10.92 21.41 -9.66
N LEU A 383 -9.63 21.13 -9.80
CA LEU A 383 -8.87 20.47 -8.75
C LEU A 383 -8.84 21.30 -7.47
N GLN A 384 -8.58 22.60 -7.56
CA GLN A 384 -8.53 23.50 -6.40
C GLN A 384 -9.89 23.56 -5.68
N ALA A 385 -11.00 23.71 -6.43
CA ALA A 385 -12.34 23.73 -5.86
C ALA A 385 -12.69 22.40 -5.16
N LEU A 386 -12.37 21.26 -5.78
CA LEU A 386 -12.59 19.93 -5.20
C LEU A 386 -11.74 19.72 -3.94
N GLN A 387 -10.46 20.13 -3.99
CA GLN A 387 -9.56 20.01 -2.84
C GLN A 387 -10.01 20.86 -1.66
N ALA A 388 -10.53 22.06 -1.89
CA ALA A 388 -11.06 22.92 -0.84
C ALA A 388 -12.23 22.23 -0.11
N LEU A 389 -13.18 21.64 -0.86
CA LEU A 389 -14.32 20.93 -0.29
C LEU A 389 -13.92 19.67 0.49
N LEU A 390 -13.03 18.85 -0.09
CA LEU A 390 -12.53 17.65 0.58
C LEU A 390 -11.74 17.97 1.84
N PHE A 391 -10.97 19.04 1.80
CA PHE A 391 -10.22 19.53 2.93
C PHE A 391 -11.13 19.99 4.08
N GLU A 392 -12.19 20.76 3.78
CA GLU A 392 -13.17 21.16 4.77
C GLU A 392 -13.80 19.94 5.47
N GLN A 393 -14.22 18.93 4.70
CA GLN A 393 -14.79 17.70 5.25
C GLN A 393 -13.80 16.95 6.14
N GLN A 394 -12.53 16.83 5.74
CA GLN A 394 -11.49 16.19 6.53
C GLN A 394 -11.26 16.92 7.86
N VAL A 395 -11.22 18.27 7.85
CA VAL A 395 -11.07 19.06 9.07
C VAL A 395 -12.26 18.86 10.01
N VAL A 396 -13.47 18.90 9.48
CA VAL A 396 -14.70 18.65 10.27
C VAL A 396 -14.67 17.24 10.87
N PHE A 397 -14.31 16.22 10.08
CA PHE A 397 -14.19 14.85 10.59
C PHE A 397 -13.14 14.75 11.69
N ASN A 398 -11.95 15.37 11.53
CA ASN A 398 -10.91 15.35 12.55
C ASN A 398 -11.35 16.07 13.83
N GLN A 399 -11.98 17.23 13.71
CA GLN A 399 -12.52 17.99 14.84
C GLN A 399 -13.62 17.24 15.60
N SER A 400 -14.45 16.46 14.89
CA SER A 400 -15.50 15.63 15.50
C SER A 400 -14.97 14.50 16.40
N GLN A 401 -13.67 14.24 16.39
CA GLN A 401 -13.05 13.27 17.29
C GLN A 401 -12.68 13.85 18.64
N ALA A 402 -12.65 15.18 18.80
CA ALA A 402 -12.35 15.82 20.08
C ALA A 402 -13.32 15.38 21.19
N GLY A 403 -12.81 15.09 22.37
CA GLY A 403 -13.53 14.56 23.52
C GLY A 403 -13.75 13.04 23.51
N LYS A 404 -13.57 12.35 22.36
CA LYS A 404 -13.69 10.89 22.27
C LYS A 404 -12.45 10.20 22.83
N VAL A 405 -12.62 9.01 23.37
CA VAL A 405 -11.54 8.09 23.70
C VAL A 405 -11.41 7.07 22.58
N LEU A 406 -10.25 7.05 21.92
CA LEU A 406 -9.97 6.15 20.82
C LEU A 406 -8.82 5.19 21.18
N PRO A 407 -8.92 3.89 20.84
CA PRO A 407 -7.78 2.99 20.93
C PRO A 407 -6.75 3.37 19.87
N VAL A 408 -5.55 3.78 20.28
CA VAL A 408 -4.46 4.22 19.40
C VAL A 408 -3.35 3.18 19.41
N LEU A 409 -2.94 2.70 18.23
CA LEU A 409 -1.75 1.87 18.05
C LEU A 409 -0.55 2.78 17.87
N PHE A 410 0.41 2.75 18.81
CA PHE A 410 1.63 3.56 18.72
C PHE A 410 2.65 2.88 17.80
N GLU A 411 3.06 3.59 16.74
CA GLU A 411 3.88 3.05 15.65
C GLU A 411 5.32 3.55 15.66
N ARG A 412 5.53 4.80 16.06
CA ARG A 412 6.83 5.46 15.97
C ARG A 412 6.98 6.59 16.98
N LYS A 413 8.22 6.93 17.30
CA LYS A 413 8.55 8.11 18.09
C LYS A 413 8.23 9.39 17.31
N GLY A 414 7.81 10.41 18.02
CA GLY A 414 7.59 11.75 17.50
C GLY A 414 8.91 12.50 17.25
N ARG A 415 8.80 13.75 16.84
CA ARG A 415 9.96 14.61 16.58
C ARG A 415 10.48 15.32 17.82
N HIS A 416 9.70 15.40 18.89
CA HIS A 416 9.99 16.20 20.08
C HIS A 416 9.93 15.30 21.32
N GLY A 417 10.99 15.34 22.13
CA GLY A 417 11.06 14.70 23.45
C GLY A 417 10.60 13.24 23.48
N LEU A 418 9.70 12.94 24.41
CA LEU A 418 9.09 11.62 24.64
C LEU A 418 7.77 11.43 23.85
N GLN A 419 7.51 12.27 22.85
CA GLN A 419 6.31 12.19 22.02
C GLN A 419 6.26 10.87 21.26
N ALA A 420 5.07 10.26 21.21
CA ALA A 420 4.75 9.13 20.36
C ALA A 420 3.69 9.49 19.30
N ILE A 421 3.77 8.83 18.18
CA ILE A 421 2.80 8.93 17.09
C ILE A 421 2.19 7.57 16.84
N GLY A 422 0.86 7.51 16.90
CA GLY A 422 0.09 6.30 16.63
C GLY A 422 -1.00 6.52 15.56
N ARG A 423 -1.80 5.48 15.36
CA ARG A 423 -2.95 5.49 14.46
C ARG A 423 -4.25 5.20 15.21
N SER A 424 -5.26 6.05 14.93
CA SER A 424 -6.62 5.79 15.37
C SER A 424 -7.27 4.65 14.57
N PRO A 425 -8.44 4.11 14.97
CA PRO A 425 -9.20 3.18 14.15
C PRO A 425 -9.53 3.73 12.76
N TYR A 426 -9.68 5.03 12.61
CA TYR A 426 -9.98 5.74 11.36
C TYR A 426 -8.73 6.13 10.55
N LEU A 427 -7.58 5.53 10.85
CA LEU A 427 -6.29 5.75 10.17
C LEU A 427 -5.67 7.15 10.39
N GLN A 428 -6.27 8.00 11.24
CA GLN A 428 -5.73 9.32 11.57
C GLN A 428 -4.44 9.21 12.39
N SER A 429 -3.47 10.07 12.12
CA SER A 429 -2.27 10.21 12.92
C SER A 429 -2.62 10.86 14.27
N VAL A 430 -2.24 10.25 15.38
CA VAL A 430 -2.47 10.75 16.73
C VAL A 430 -1.13 11.01 17.42
N HIS A 431 -0.93 12.23 17.89
CA HIS A 431 0.26 12.67 18.59
C HIS A 431 -0.03 12.72 20.10
N VAL A 432 0.80 12.06 20.89
CA VAL A 432 0.67 11.99 22.36
C VAL A 432 2.03 12.25 22.99
N GLU A 433 2.08 13.16 23.95
CA GLU A 433 3.29 13.43 24.72
C GLU A 433 3.54 12.34 25.78
N ASP A 434 4.78 12.17 26.21
CA ASP A 434 5.23 11.21 27.22
C ASP A 434 4.80 9.75 27.00
N ALA A 435 4.64 9.36 25.72
CA ALA A 435 4.10 8.05 25.31
C ALA A 435 5.09 7.17 24.52
N ASP A 436 6.38 7.53 24.45
CA ASP A 436 7.38 6.79 23.66
C ASP A 436 7.66 5.38 24.17
N HIS A 437 7.35 5.10 25.45
CA HIS A 437 7.42 3.77 26.07
C HIS A 437 6.27 2.82 25.65
N LEU A 438 5.29 3.31 24.89
CA LEU A 438 4.10 2.56 24.46
C LEU A 438 4.20 2.03 23.03
N MET A 439 5.39 2.06 22.42
CA MET A 439 5.57 1.56 21.04
C MET A 439 5.05 0.12 20.88
N GLY A 440 4.31 -0.12 19.82
CA GLY A 440 3.68 -1.42 19.52
C GLY A 440 2.44 -1.75 20.35
N ARG A 441 1.98 -0.85 21.21
CA ARG A 441 0.80 -1.08 22.05
C ARG A 441 -0.42 -0.31 21.53
N ILE A 442 -1.59 -0.92 21.71
CA ILE A 442 -2.89 -0.25 21.51
C ILE A 442 -3.35 0.26 22.88
N VAL A 443 -3.48 1.58 23.01
CA VAL A 443 -3.82 2.21 24.27
C VAL A 443 -4.97 3.22 24.07
N PRO A 444 -5.93 3.33 25.01
CA PRO A 444 -6.96 4.34 24.97
C PRO A 444 -6.34 5.74 25.09
N VAL A 445 -6.69 6.61 24.17
CA VAL A 445 -6.24 8.01 24.13
C VAL A 445 -7.46 8.91 24.05
N ARG A 446 -7.56 9.87 24.96
CA ARG A 446 -8.58 10.93 24.89
C ARG A 446 -8.11 11.95 23.86
N ILE A 447 -8.85 12.12 22.80
CA ILE A 447 -8.57 13.12 21.78
C ILE A 447 -8.93 14.49 22.31
N GLU A 448 -7.95 15.38 22.36
CA GLU A 448 -8.11 16.75 22.82
C GLU A 448 -8.47 17.70 21.68
N ARG A 449 -7.84 17.49 20.51
CA ARG A 449 -8.01 18.37 19.35
C ARG A 449 -7.80 17.65 18.04
N GLY A 450 -8.70 17.90 17.08
CA GLY A 450 -8.53 17.57 15.67
C GLY A 450 -7.86 18.72 14.92
N GLN A 451 -6.78 18.41 14.22
CA GLN A 451 -6.06 19.31 13.32
C GLN A 451 -6.31 18.91 11.88
N GLN A 452 -5.74 19.64 10.93
CA GLN A 452 -5.86 19.37 9.50
C GLN A 452 -5.52 17.92 9.14
N ASN A 453 -4.35 17.43 9.52
CA ASN A 453 -3.81 16.13 9.11
C ASN A 453 -3.53 15.18 10.29
N SER A 454 -3.93 15.55 11.49
CA SER A 454 -3.62 14.79 12.70
C SER A 454 -4.57 15.12 13.84
N LEU A 455 -4.49 14.30 14.88
CA LEU A 455 -5.12 14.50 16.17
C LEU A 455 -4.03 14.69 17.22
N THR A 456 -4.34 15.45 18.28
CA THR A 456 -3.57 15.44 19.53
C THR A 456 -4.43 14.88 20.64
N GLY A 457 -3.82 14.16 21.57
CA GLY A 457 -4.55 13.57 22.68
C GLY A 457 -3.63 13.26 23.87
N ALA A 458 -4.24 12.86 24.97
CA ALA A 458 -3.59 12.44 26.19
C ALA A 458 -3.96 11.00 26.55
N LEU A 459 -3.05 10.32 27.25
CA LEU A 459 -3.32 8.99 27.80
C LEU A 459 -4.48 9.07 28.81
N VAL A 460 -5.33 8.06 28.80
CA VAL A 460 -6.42 7.94 29.76
C VAL A 460 -5.89 7.27 31.02
N ASP A 461 -6.19 7.84 32.20
CA ASP A 461 -5.76 7.32 33.48
C ASP A 461 -6.29 5.88 33.74
N ALA A 462 -5.52 5.09 34.50
CA ALA A 462 -5.79 3.68 34.74
C ALA A 462 -7.24 3.37 35.24
N PRO A 463 -7.87 4.15 36.14
CA PRO A 463 -9.24 3.90 36.60
C PRO A 463 -10.28 4.03 35.47
N GLU A 464 -10.09 5.00 34.57
CA GLU A 464 -10.97 5.22 33.42
C GLU A 464 -10.77 4.13 32.34
N HIS A 465 -9.53 3.67 32.17
CA HIS A 465 -9.19 2.56 31.29
C HIS A 465 -9.95 1.26 31.68
N ASP A 466 -10.00 0.93 32.95
CA ASP A 466 -10.69 -0.27 33.45
C ASP A 466 -12.22 -0.14 33.32
N ALA A 467 -12.78 1.05 33.49
CA ALA A 467 -14.18 1.32 33.23
C ALA A 467 -14.56 1.18 31.75
N LEU A 468 -13.66 1.53 30.82
CA LEU A 468 -13.85 1.36 29.38
C LEU A 468 -13.79 -0.11 28.95
N LYS A 469 -12.91 -0.92 29.55
CA LYS A 469 -12.86 -2.38 29.30
C LYS A 469 -14.15 -3.08 29.73
N GLN A 470 -14.79 -2.63 30.81
CA GLN A 470 -16.04 -3.21 31.31
C GLN A 470 -17.25 -2.78 30.46
N ARG A 471 -17.17 -1.70 29.68
CA ARG A 471 -18.22 -1.22 28.77
C ARG A 471 -18.14 -1.79 27.36
N ALA A 472 -17.02 -2.42 26.98
CA ALA A 472 -16.93 -3.13 25.71
C ALA A 472 -17.82 -4.38 25.76
N PRO A 473 -18.76 -4.57 24.82
CA PRO A 473 -19.60 -5.75 24.82
C PRO A 473 -18.73 -7.00 24.69
N ALA A 474 -18.99 -7.97 25.54
CA ALA A 474 -18.38 -9.29 25.49
C ALA A 474 -18.90 -10.04 24.24
N ALA A 475 -18.41 -9.71 23.08
CA ALA A 475 -18.67 -10.43 21.84
C ALA A 475 -17.54 -11.42 21.55
N ARG A 476 -17.39 -12.42 22.40
CA ARG A 476 -16.83 -13.71 21.99
C ARG A 476 -18.00 -14.56 21.50
N ALA A 477 -18.32 -14.46 20.23
CA ALA A 477 -19.30 -15.34 19.61
C ALA A 477 -18.76 -16.76 19.64
N THR A 478 -19.37 -17.58 20.47
CA THR A 478 -19.31 -19.05 20.40
C THR A 478 -19.71 -19.47 18.99
N GLY A 479 -18.79 -20.16 18.31
CA GLY A 479 -19.07 -20.78 17.03
C GLY A 479 -20.32 -21.68 17.14
N ARG A 480 -21.33 -21.41 16.37
CA ARG A 480 -22.35 -22.39 16.02
C ARG A 480 -22.01 -22.97 14.67
N GLN A 481 -21.69 -24.24 14.69
CA GLN A 481 -21.71 -25.15 13.56
C GLN A 481 -23.12 -25.13 12.93
N ALA A 482 -23.17 -24.92 11.63
CA ALA A 482 -24.11 -25.51 10.69
C ALA A 482 -23.51 -25.46 9.27
#